data_86cf1d60d2d9faa550ebf1928fc1489d
#
_entry.id   86cf1d60d2d9faa550ebf1928fc1489d
#
_cell.length_a   1.000
_cell.length_b   1.000
_cell.length_c   1.000
_cell.angle_alpha   90.00
_cell.angle_beta   90.00
_cell.angle_gamma   90.00
#
_symmetry.space_group_name_H-M   'P 1'
#
loop_
_entity.id
_entity.type
_entity.pdbx_description
1 polymer ?
#
loop_
_entity_poly.entity_id
_entity_poly.type
_entity_poly.pdbx_seq_one_letter_code
_entity_poly.pdbx_strand_id
1 'polypeptide(L)'
;MLAAQIFIKHEQHKKIVPTIVAEILSINKINGCMLIGSVARGDAYPDSDLDFYILLEDGQNKKFHSETREEILVEYKYADVNQILENFKNNPMELYSFLEGEILFDKRDDLKKLKEIAAYEFENYHVSSDKIKGISHWLHSSLIKIQSALKAHDELKASYIVHTSTWTLLEGIWAINNKPTPPAGSALKYIKTLSIVPTNFEDYINRLFLGDTKDRIKAAIELIEWVLYK
;
A
#
# COMPACT_ATOMS: atom_id res chain seq x y z
N MET A 1 -22.59 -7.05 17.98
CA MET A 1 -22.92 -6.55 16.63
C MET A 1 -22.95 -5.02 16.69
N LEU A 2 -22.25 -4.26 15.80
CA LEU A 2 -22.52 -2.84 15.52
C LEU A 2 -21.51 -1.74 15.91
N ALA A 3 -20.30 -2.01 16.34
CA ALA A 3 -19.29 -0.94 16.30
C ALA A 3 -18.71 -0.75 14.85
N ALA A 4 -18.80 -1.78 14.00
CA ALA A 4 -18.18 -1.81 12.68
C ALA A 4 -18.82 -0.91 11.59
N GLN A 5 -20.01 -0.36 11.81
CA GLN A 5 -20.70 0.41 10.76
C GLN A 5 -20.38 1.91 10.75
N ILE A 6 -19.76 2.45 11.78
CA ILE A 6 -19.57 3.90 11.91
C ILE A 6 -18.52 4.45 10.94
N PHE A 7 -17.52 3.66 10.57
CA PHE A 7 -16.44 4.09 9.67
C PHE A 7 -16.74 3.92 8.18
N ILE A 8 -17.71 3.06 7.82
CA ILE A 8 -18.07 2.82 6.41
C ILE A 8 -18.91 3.97 5.89
N LYS A 9 -18.43 4.68 4.88
CA LYS A 9 -19.08 5.88 4.35
C LYS A 9 -20.27 5.58 3.44
N HIS A 10 -20.12 4.61 2.52
CA HIS A 10 -21.06 4.39 1.43
C HIS A 10 -22.12 3.36 1.79
N GLU A 11 -23.39 3.63 1.46
CA GLU A 11 -24.55 2.81 1.84
C GLU A 11 -24.48 1.40 1.26
N GLN A 12 -23.93 1.24 0.04
CA GLN A 12 -23.76 -0.07 -0.58
C GLN A 12 -22.80 -0.95 0.24
N HIS A 13 -21.65 -0.39 0.66
CA HIS A 13 -20.72 -1.12 1.54
C HIS A 13 -21.32 -1.43 2.90
N LYS A 14 -22.09 -0.50 3.50
CA LYS A 14 -22.79 -0.73 4.76
C LYS A 14 -23.79 -1.89 4.68
N LYS A 15 -24.41 -2.11 3.51
CA LYS A 15 -25.35 -3.19 3.29
C LYS A 15 -24.64 -4.54 3.11
N ILE A 16 -23.54 -4.57 2.35
CA ILE A 16 -22.83 -5.80 1.97
C ILE A 16 -22.01 -6.36 3.15
N VAL A 17 -21.24 -5.50 3.85
CA VAL A 17 -20.29 -5.92 4.88
C VAL A 17 -20.94 -6.77 5.98
N PRO A 18 -22.09 -6.42 6.59
CA PRO A 18 -22.70 -7.23 7.63
C PRO A 18 -23.11 -8.63 7.15
N THR A 19 -23.55 -8.77 5.90
CA THR A 19 -23.94 -10.05 5.30
C THR A 19 -22.69 -10.95 5.17
N ILE A 20 -21.60 -10.41 4.63
CA ILE A 20 -20.35 -11.15 4.50
C ILE A 20 -19.79 -11.54 5.87
N VAL A 21 -19.84 -10.66 6.86
CA VAL A 21 -19.37 -10.97 8.22
C VAL A 21 -20.18 -12.11 8.84
N ALA A 22 -21.50 -12.12 8.65
CA ALA A 22 -22.37 -13.21 9.14
C ALA A 22 -22.04 -14.56 8.47
N GLU A 23 -21.74 -14.55 7.17
CA GLU A 23 -21.29 -15.73 6.43
C GLU A 23 -19.94 -16.22 6.95
N ILE A 24 -18.94 -15.33 7.12
CA ILE A 24 -17.62 -15.67 7.64
C ILE A 24 -17.70 -16.25 9.05
N LEU A 25 -18.54 -15.67 9.92
CA LEU A 25 -18.75 -16.15 11.28
C LEU A 25 -19.34 -17.58 11.34
N SER A 26 -20.08 -18.00 10.31
CA SER A 26 -20.65 -19.35 10.21
C SER A 26 -19.60 -20.41 9.81
N ILE A 27 -18.46 -19.99 9.30
CA ILE A 27 -17.39 -20.90 8.87
C ILE A 27 -16.57 -21.35 10.09
N ASN A 28 -16.42 -22.65 10.26
CA ASN A 28 -15.53 -23.21 11.27
C ASN A 28 -14.07 -22.86 10.95
N LYS A 29 -13.21 -22.83 12.00
CA LYS A 29 -11.76 -22.58 11.89
C LYS A 29 -11.37 -21.15 11.50
N ILE A 30 -12.27 -20.20 11.70
CA ILE A 30 -11.97 -18.77 11.59
C ILE A 30 -11.92 -18.14 12.98
N ASN A 31 -10.82 -17.48 13.32
CA ASN A 31 -10.61 -16.82 14.60
C ASN A 31 -10.93 -15.33 14.57
N GLY A 32 -10.80 -14.68 13.41
CA GLY A 32 -11.06 -13.26 13.31
C GLY A 32 -11.29 -12.81 11.87
N CYS A 33 -11.79 -11.59 11.74
CA CYS A 33 -11.98 -10.92 10.46
C CYS A 33 -11.74 -9.43 10.63
N MET A 34 -11.04 -8.85 9.69
CA MET A 34 -10.73 -7.44 9.62
C MET A 34 -11.08 -6.92 8.23
N LEU A 35 -11.71 -5.76 8.13
CA LEU A 35 -11.82 -5.02 6.89
C LEU A 35 -10.53 -4.23 6.70
N ILE A 36 -9.96 -4.24 5.51
CA ILE A 36 -8.73 -3.52 5.16
C ILE A 36 -8.97 -2.64 3.93
N GLY A 37 -7.93 -2.05 3.37
CA GLY A 37 -8.03 -1.27 2.13
C GLY A 37 -8.75 0.07 2.27
N SER A 38 -9.26 0.59 1.16
CA SER A 38 -9.81 1.95 1.06
C SER A 38 -11.05 2.17 1.92
N VAL A 39 -11.88 1.15 2.07
CA VAL A 39 -13.12 1.24 2.88
C VAL A 39 -12.78 1.36 4.37
N ALA A 40 -11.84 0.57 4.86
CA ALA A 40 -11.35 0.66 6.24
C ALA A 40 -10.66 2.01 6.50
N ARG A 41 -9.83 2.48 5.56
CA ARG A 41 -9.16 3.80 5.65
C ARG A 41 -10.10 4.98 5.58
N GLY A 42 -11.33 4.80 5.08
CA GLY A 42 -12.32 5.86 4.90
C GLY A 42 -12.08 6.78 3.70
N ASP A 43 -11.27 6.36 2.70
CA ASP A 43 -11.02 7.09 1.45
C ASP A 43 -11.58 6.36 0.20
N ALA A 44 -12.44 5.37 0.41
CA ALA A 44 -13.15 4.65 -0.64
C ALA A 44 -14.09 5.54 -1.46
N TYR A 45 -14.25 5.19 -2.72
CA TYR A 45 -15.34 5.63 -3.59
C TYR A 45 -16.56 4.69 -3.47
N PRO A 46 -17.75 5.08 -3.99
CA PRO A 46 -18.95 4.24 -3.88
C PRO A 46 -18.82 2.84 -4.49
N ASP A 47 -17.99 2.72 -5.52
CA ASP A 47 -17.73 1.49 -6.30
C ASP A 47 -16.38 0.84 -5.94
N SER A 48 -15.72 1.30 -4.88
CA SER A 48 -14.49 0.67 -4.39
C SER A 48 -14.76 -0.77 -3.93
N ASP A 49 -13.75 -1.61 -4.12
CA ASP A 49 -13.73 -2.98 -3.63
C ASP A 49 -13.79 -3.08 -2.10
N LEU A 50 -14.16 -4.26 -1.62
CA LEU A 50 -14.17 -4.63 -0.21
C LEU A 50 -13.08 -5.68 0.03
N ASP A 51 -12.09 -5.32 0.81
CA ASP A 51 -10.97 -6.19 1.17
C ASP A 51 -11.13 -6.76 2.58
N PHE A 52 -11.26 -8.08 2.70
CA PHE A 52 -11.32 -8.78 3.99
C PHE A 52 -10.04 -9.54 4.27
N TYR A 53 -9.50 -9.34 5.46
CA TYR A 53 -8.42 -10.16 6.00
C TYR A 53 -9.01 -11.13 7.04
N ILE A 54 -8.94 -12.42 6.75
CA ILE A 54 -9.57 -13.48 7.54
C ILE A 54 -8.48 -14.25 8.27
N LEU A 55 -8.51 -14.17 9.60
CA LEU A 55 -7.61 -14.91 10.48
C LEU A 55 -8.12 -16.34 10.65
N LEU A 56 -7.32 -17.29 10.21
CA LEU A 56 -7.57 -18.73 10.36
C LEU A 56 -7.07 -19.25 11.72
N GLU A 57 -7.53 -20.42 12.12
CA GLU A 57 -6.90 -21.21 13.17
C GLU A 57 -5.49 -21.63 12.73
N ASP A 58 -4.61 -21.87 13.72
CA ASP A 58 -3.21 -22.22 13.48
C ASP A 58 -3.08 -23.47 12.60
N GLY A 59 -2.14 -23.40 11.65
CA GLY A 59 -1.87 -24.47 10.69
C GLY A 59 -2.92 -24.63 9.59
N GLN A 60 -3.95 -23.79 9.54
CA GLN A 60 -4.89 -23.76 8.43
C GLN A 60 -4.35 -22.92 7.29
N ASN A 61 -4.70 -23.31 6.06
CA ASN A 61 -4.33 -22.57 4.86
C ASN A 61 -5.56 -22.49 3.94
N LYS A 62 -5.82 -21.31 3.42
CA LYS A 62 -6.83 -21.08 2.40
C LYS A 62 -6.31 -20.09 1.39
N LYS A 63 -6.52 -20.36 0.10
CA LYS A 63 -6.09 -19.47 -0.98
C LYS A 63 -6.93 -18.20 -0.99
N PHE A 64 -6.30 -17.12 -1.47
CA PHE A 64 -7.01 -15.91 -1.87
C PHE A 64 -8.23 -16.25 -2.72
N HIS A 65 -9.32 -15.57 -2.46
CA HIS A 65 -10.58 -15.69 -3.19
C HIS A 65 -11.14 -14.30 -3.47
N SER A 66 -11.79 -14.15 -4.61
CA SER A 66 -12.55 -12.94 -4.94
C SER A 66 -13.88 -13.31 -5.60
N GLU A 67 -14.87 -12.48 -5.38
CA GLU A 67 -16.20 -12.59 -5.99
C GLU A 67 -16.82 -11.20 -6.20
N THR A 68 -17.89 -11.10 -6.97
CA THR A 68 -18.64 -9.86 -7.12
C THR A 68 -19.97 -9.98 -6.37
N ARG A 69 -20.27 -9.01 -5.51
CA ARG A 69 -21.55 -8.90 -4.80
C ARG A 69 -22.18 -7.53 -5.03
N GLU A 70 -23.39 -7.51 -5.56
CA GLU A 70 -24.12 -6.26 -5.86
C GLU A 70 -23.21 -5.26 -6.65
N GLU A 71 -22.50 -5.76 -7.67
CA GLU A 71 -21.56 -5.02 -8.52
C GLU A 71 -20.25 -4.57 -7.82
N ILE A 72 -20.05 -4.85 -6.53
CA ILE A 72 -18.82 -4.59 -5.79
C ILE A 72 -17.91 -5.82 -5.83
N LEU A 73 -16.64 -5.64 -6.18
CA LEU A 73 -15.61 -6.67 -6.04
C LEU A 73 -15.33 -6.88 -4.56
N VAL A 74 -15.33 -8.13 -4.13
CA VAL A 74 -14.99 -8.52 -2.75
C VAL A 74 -13.80 -9.45 -2.78
N GLU A 75 -12.77 -9.11 -2.03
CA GLU A 75 -11.53 -9.87 -1.94
C GLU A 75 -11.32 -10.42 -0.54
N TYR A 76 -10.89 -11.66 -0.46
CA TYR A 76 -10.67 -12.39 0.79
C TYR A 76 -9.22 -12.88 0.86
N LYS A 77 -8.43 -12.31 1.76
CA LYS A 77 -7.12 -12.79 2.15
C LYS A 77 -7.24 -13.67 3.38
N TYR A 78 -6.52 -14.79 3.40
CA TYR A 78 -6.55 -15.74 4.49
C TYR A 78 -5.14 -16.02 4.98
N ALA A 79 -4.94 -16.01 6.29
CA ALA A 79 -3.69 -16.46 6.91
C ALA A 79 -3.94 -16.82 8.38
N ASP A 80 -3.09 -17.67 8.93
CA ASP A 80 -2.96 -17.85 10.37
C ASP A 80 -1.96 -16.84 10.98
N VAL A 81 -1.84 -16.83 12.32
CA VAL A 81 -0.96 -15.88 13.03
C VAL A 81 0.50 -16.01 12.57
N ASN A 82 1.00 -17.23 12.38
CA ASN A 82 2.39 -17.46 12.01
C ASN A 82 2.70 -16.96 10.59
N GLN A 83 1.79 -17.21 9.65
CA GLN A 83 1.89 -16.72 8.28
C GLN A 83 1.87 -15.18 8.23
N ILE A 84 1.03 -14.53 9.05
CA ILE A 84 0.98 -13.06 9.14
C ILE A 84 2.30 -12.50 9.67
N LEU A 85 2.84 -13.07 10.74
CA LEU A 85 4.12 -12.64 11.31
C LEU A 85 5.29 -12.85 10.35
N GLU A 86 5.26 -13.91 9.55
CA GLU A 86 6.23 -14.15 8.49
C GLU A 86 6.07 -13.12 7.35
N ASN A 87 4.83 -12.81 6.97
CA ASN A 87 4.55 -11.80 5.96
C ASN A 87 5.03 -10.40 6.37
N PHE A 88 4.92 -10.01 7.64
CA PHE A 88 5.46 -8.73 8.12
C PHE A 88 6.96 -8.58 7.86
N LYS A 89 7.71 -9.68 7.95
CA LYS A 89 9.16 -9.70 7.70
C LYS A 89 9.49 -9.71 6.20
N ASN A 90 8.79 -10.56 5.43
CA ASN A 90 9.11 -10.81 4.03
C ASN A 90 8.46 -9.78 3.08
N ASN A 91 7.35 -9.19 3.47
CA ASN A 91 6.61 -8.17 2.73
C ASN A 91 6.13 -7.06 3.68
N PRO A 92 7.01 -6.12 4.07
CA PRO A 92 6.64 -5.06 5.01
C PRO A 92 5.48 -4.15 4.58
N MET A 93 5.10 -4.18 3.30
CA MET A 93 3.89 -3.52 2.80
C MET A 93 2.63 -4.03 3.52
N GLU A 94 2.62 -5.29 3.96
CA GLU A 94 1.50 -5.91 4.67
C GLU A 94 1.21 -5.25 6.03
N LEU A 95 2.19 -4.58 6.63
CA LEU A 95 2.01 -3.82 7.87
C LEU A 95 0.89 -2.78 7.73
N TYR A 96 0.78 -2.13 6.56
CA TYR A 96 -0.28 -1.14 6.32
C TYR A 96 -1.68 -1.72 6.44
N SER A 97 -1.90 -2.96 6.00
CA SER A 97 -3.19 -3.64 6.14
C SER A 97 -3.64 -3.73 7.61
N PHE A 98 -2.69 -3.96 8.53
CA PHE A 98 -2.97 -4.03 9.96
C PHE A 98 -3.04 -2.66 10.62
N LEU A 99 -2.25 -1.69 10.20
CA LEU A 99 -2.32 -0.31 10.71
C LEU A 99 -3.67 0.35 10.38
N GLU A 100 -4.15 0.15 9.16
CA GLU A 100 -5.36 0.76 8.62
C GLU A 100 -6.63 -0.04 8.91
N GLY A 101 -6.48 -1.37 9.05
CA GLY A 101 -7.59 -2.29 9.10
C GLY A 101 -8.48 -2.12 10.33
N GLU A 102 -9.78 -2.37 10.13
CA GLU A 102 -10.81 -2.30 11.17
C GLU A 102 -11.28 -3.72 11.54
N ILE A 103 -11.11 -4.09 12.81
CA ILE A 103 -11.49 -5.41 13.31
C ILE A 103 -13.01 -5.52 13.35
N LEU A 104 -13.57 -6.49 12.60
CA LEU A 104 -14.99 -6.76 12.57
C LEU A 104 -15.39 -7.78 13.64
N PHE A 105 -14.57 -8.78 13.86
CA PHE A 105 -14.59 -9.65 15.04
C PHE A 105 -13.23 -10.31 15.28
N ASP A 106 -12.96 -10.67 16.53
CA ASP A 106 -11.72 -11.31 16.98
C ASP A 106 -12.02 -12.19 18.20
N LYS A 107 -11.97 -13.52 18.04
CA LYS A 107 -12.37 -14.48 19.07
C LYS A 107 -11.34 -14.62 20.20
N ARG A 108 -10.07 -14.30 19.93
CA ARG A 108 -8.93 -14.55 20.84
C ARG A 108 -8.08 -13.32 21.10
N ASP A 109 -8.50 -12.14 20.66
CA ASP A 109 -7.71 -10.92 20.64
C ASP A 109 -6.40 -11.04 19.82
N ASP A 110 -6.32 -11.99 18.88
CA ASP A 110 -5.12 -12.21 18.08
C ASP A 110 -4.94 -11.12 17.02
N LEU A 111 -6.01 -10.65 16.37
CA LEU A 111 -5.94 -9.52 15.43
C LEU A 111 -5.52 -8.23 16.13
N LYS A 112 -6.00 -8.00 17.35
CA LYS A 112 -5.60 -6.85 18.16
C LYS A 112 -4.11 -6.89 18.46
N LYS A 113 -3.57 -8.03 18.89
CA LYS A 113 -2.13 -8.22 19.13
C LYS A 113 -1.31 -8.04 17.85
N LEU A 114 -1.81 -8.57 16.72
CA LEU A 114 -1.14 -8.41 15.42
C LEU A 114 -1.10 -6.95 14.98
N LYS A 115 -2.12 -6.15 15.26
CA LYS A 115 -2.09 -4.70 15.02
C LYS A 115 -1.04 -3.98 15.88
N GLU A 116 -0.91 -4.38 17.16
CA GLU A 116 0.14 -3.85 18.06
C GLU A 116 1.54 -4.20 17.55
N ILE A 117 1.75 -5.46 17.11
CA ILE A 117 3.01 -5.90 16.50
C ILE A 117 3.28 -5.13 15.20
N ALA A 118 2.28 -5.00 14.33
CA ALA A 118 2.44 -4.25 13.08
C ALA A 118 2.84 -2.78 13.32
N ALA A 119 2.26 -2.13 14.32
CA ALA A 119 2.62 -0.77 14.72
C ALA A 119 4.07 -0.71 15.21
N TYR A 120 4.49 -1.65 16.04
CA TYR A 120 5.86 -1.74 16.53
C TYR A 120 6.87 -1.97 15.40
N GLU A 121 6.61 -2.95 14.52
CA GLU A 121 7.47 -3.26 13.37
C GLU A 121 7.55 -2.08 12.37
N PHE A 122 6.45 -1.35 12.17
CA PHE A 122 6.41 -0.18 11.32
C PHE A 122 7.26 0.98 11.86
N GLU A 123 7.17 1.25 13.17
CA GLU A 123 7.97 2.33 13.80
C GLU A 123 9.46 1.99 13.86
N ASN A 124 9.81 0.70 13.97
CA ASN A 124 11.18 0.23 14.02
C ASN A 124 11.70 -0.29 12.67
N TYR A 125 10.96 -0.01 11.59
CA TYR A 125 11.35 -0.47 10.27
C TYR A 125 12.64 0.20 9.78
N HIS A 126 13.56 -0.61 9.28
CA HIS A 126 14.78 -0.14 8.64
C HIS A 126 14.92 -0.78 7.25
N VAL A 127 15.17 0.07 6.26
CA VAL A 127 15.42 -0.41 4.90
C VAL A 127 16.78 -1.10 4.84
N SER A 128 16.82 -2.30 4.27
CA SER A 128 18.08 -3.02 4.12
C SER A 128 19.04 -2.31 3.16
N SER A 129 20.35 -2.42 3.42
CA SER A 129 21.37 -1.85 2.55
C SER A 129 21.29 -2.37 1.11
N ASP A 130 20.89 -3.61 0.92
CA ASP A 130 20.76 -4.20 -0.41
C ASP A 130 19.56 -3.64 -1.17
N LYS A 131 18.44 -3.36 -0.47
CA LYS A 131 17.30 -2.64 -1.08
C LYS A 131 17.70 -1.23 -1.50
N ILE A 132 18.43 -0.50 -0.65
CA ILE A 132 18.95 0.84 -0.96
C ILE A 132 19.83 0.80 -2.20
N LYS A 133 20.82 -0.12 -2.27
CA LYS A 133 21.69 -0.30 -3.44
C LYS A 133 20.90 -0.62 -4.70
N GLY A 134 19.90 -1.49 -4.59
CA GLY A 134 19.02 -1.84 -5.72
C GLY A 134 18.26 -0.63 -6.26
N ILE A 135 17.61 0.14 -5.38
CA ILE A 135 16.90 1.37 -5.74
C ILE A 135 17.86 2.37 -6.41
N SER A 136 19.01 2.63 -5.80
CA SER A 136 20.02 3.56 -6.32
C SER A 136 20.53 3.15 -7.70
N HIS A 137 20.79 1.85 -7.90
CA HIS A 137 21.22 1.32 -9.21
C HIS A 137 20.15 1.58 -10.29
N TRP A 138 18.91 1.25 -10.02
CA TRP A 138 17.83 1.40 -10.99
C TRP A 138 17.52 2.87 -11.29
N LEU A 139 17.52 3.74 -10.29
CA LEU A 139 17.31 5.18 -10.48
C LEU A 139 18.46 5.83 -11.26
N HIS A 140 19.71 5.46 -10.96
CA HIS A 140 20.87 5.95 -11.71
C HIS A 140 20.79 5.52 -13.18
N SER A 141 20.48 4.26 -13.45
CA SER A 141 20.28 3.76 -14.82
C SER A 141 19.15 4.49 -15.55
N SER A 142 18.02 4.74 -14.87
CA SER A 142 16.89 5.47 -15.42
C SER A 142 17.27 6.91 -15.76
N LEU A 143 17.98 7.61 -14.86
CA LEU A 143 18.44 8.97 -15.07
C LEU A 143 19.31 9.10 -16.33
N ILE A 144 20.30 8.21 -16.49
CA ILE A 144 21.16 8.17 -17.69
C ILE A 144 20.32 7.99 -18.95
N LYS A 145 19.37 7.05 -18.94
CA LYS A 145 18.52 6.76 -20.10
C LYS A 145 17.59 7.92 -20.45
N ILE A 146 17.00 8.59 -19.46
CA ILE A 146 16.15 9.77 -19.66
C ILE A 146 16.98 10.88 -20.29
N GLN A 147 18.15 11.19 -19.73
CA GLN A 147 19.04 12.26 -20.23
C GLN A 147 19.55 11.96 -21.64
N SER A 148 19.85 10.69 -21.94
CA SER A 148 20.29 10.27 -23.29
C SER A 148 19.17 10.40 -24.33
N ALA A 149 17.93 10.05 -23.97
CA ALA A 149 16.76 10.20 -24.83
C ALA A 149 16.48 11.69 -25.12
N LEU A 150 16.57 12.55 -24.11
CA LEU A 150 16.41 14.01 -24.29
C LEU A 150 17.47 14.60 -25.22
N LYS A 151 18.76 14.19 -25.08
CA LYS A 151 19.83 14.61 -25.99
C LYS A 151 19.59 14.18 -27.43
N ALA A 152 18.93 13.03 -27.63
CA ALA A 152 18.53 12.52 -28.94
C ALA A 152 17.19 13.11 -29.45
N HIS A 153 16.56 14.06 -28.74
CA HIS A 153 15.24 14.59 -29.03
C HIS A 153 14.13 13.54 -29.06
N ASP A 154 14.30 12.42 -28.34
CA ASP A 154 13.33 11.32 -28.22
C ASP A 154 12.50 11.50 -26.93
N GLU A 155 11.56 12.43 -26.97
CA GLU A 155 10.67 12.73 -25.84
C GLU A 155 9.77 11.53 -25.45
N LEU A 156 9.36 10.72 -26.43
CA LEU A 156 8.55 9.54 -26.20
C LEU A 156 9.30 8.53 -25.31
N LYS A 157 10.55 8.23 -25.66
CA LYS A 157 11.40 7.33 -24.90
C LYS A 157 11.70 7.89 -23.50
N ALA A 158 12.00 9.18 -23.37
CA ALA A 158 12.22 9.82 -22.09
C ALA A 158 10.98 9.68 -21.19
N SER A 159 9.80 10.00 -21.73
CA SER A 159 8.52 9.87 -21.01
C SER A 159 8.23 8.42 -20.59
N TYR A 160 8.45 7.45 -21.47
CA TYR A 160 8.27 6.03 -21.17
C TYR A 160 9.15 5.59 -19.98
N ILE A 161 10.43 6.00 -19.97
CA ILE A 161 11.35 5.64 -18.88
C ILE A 161 10.91 6.29 -17.58
N VAL A 162 10.46 7.55 -17.59
CA VAL A 162 9.90 8.20 -16.40
C VAL A 162 8.73 7.41 -15.83
N HIS A 163 7.76 7.03 -16.66
CA HIS A 163 6.59 6.27 -16.19
C HIS A 163 6.99 4.92 -15.58
N THR A 164 7.91 4.19 -16.22
CA THR A 164 8.34 2.87 -15.74
C THR A 164 9.23 2.93 -14.51
N SER A 165 9.91 4.04 -14.25
CA SER A 165 10.76 4.24 -13.08
C SER A 165 10.08 4.97 -11.91
N THR A 166 8.88 5.51 -12.11
CA THR A 166 8.18 6.30 -11.08
C THR A 166 7.95 5.51 -9.79
N TRP A 167 7.58 4.23 -9.87
CA TRP A 167 7.40 3.41 -8.68
C TRP A 167 8.70 3.26 -7.88
N THR A 168 9.80 2.95 -8.54
CA THR A 168 11.13 2.87 -7.88
C THR A 168 11.56 4.21 -7.31
N LEU A 169 11.23 5.33 -7.96
CA LEU A 169 11.45 6.67 -7.43
C LEU A 169 10.69 6.90 -6.12
N LEU A 170 9.41 6.54 -6.08
CA LEU A 170 8.63 6.60 -4.85
C LEU A 170 9.23 5.70 -3.77
N GLU A 171 9.58 4.44 -4.07
CA GLU A 171 10.28 3.55 -3.14
C GLU A 171 11.53 4.19 -2.54
N GLY A 172 12.31 4.93 -3.34
CA GLY A 172 13.48 5.66 -2.88
C GLY A 172 13.14 6.73 -1.84
N ILE A 173 12.04 7.47 -2.03
CA ILE A 173 11.58 8.47 -1.07
C ILE A 173 11.17 7.81 0.26
N TRP A 174 10.46 6.67 0.22
CA TRP A 174 10.14 5.89 1.43
C TRP A 174 11.40 5.34 2.11
N ALA A 175 12.35 4.84 1.32
CA ALA A 175 13.61 4.31 1.83
C ALA A 175 14.42 5.34 2.61
N ILE A 176 14.51 6.59 2.13
CA ILE A 176 15.16 7.71 2.82
C ILE A 176 14.49 7.99 4.19
N ASN A 177 13.19 7.76 4.29
CA ASN A 177 12.43 7.94 5.53
C ASN A 177 12.44 6.70 6.44
N ASN A 178 13.14 5.63 6.11
CA ASN A 178 13.08 4.35 6.83
C ASN A 178 11.65 3.87 7.08
N LYS A 179 10.80 3.95 6.06
CA LYS A 179 9.41 3.46 6.12
C LYS A 179 9.18 2.43 5.02
N PRO A 180 8.37 1.39 5.26
CA PRO A 180 7.98 0.46 4.21
C PRO A 180 7.20 1.20 3.11
N THR A 181 7.37 0.78 1.87
CA THR A 181 6.57 1.33 0.77
C THR A 181 5.11 0.87 0.93
N PRO A 182 4.12 1.77 0.93
CA PRO A 182 2.71 1.40 1.09
C PRO A 182 2.14 0.76 -0.18
N PRO A 183 0.95 0.14 -0.12
CA PRO A 183 0.21 -0.25 -1.31
C PRO A 183 -0.04 0.94 -2.24
N ALA A 184 -0.07 0.69 -3.56
CA ALA A 184 -0.23 1.74 -4.57
C ALA A 184 -1.47 2.61 -4.34
N GLY A 185 -2.59 2.02 -3.93
CA GLY A 185 -3.85 2.73 -3.65
C GLY A 185 -3.78 3.70 -2.47
N SER A 186 -2.80 3.57 -1.57
CA SER A 186 -2.63 4.46 -0.41
C SER A 186 -1.36 5.32 -0.49
N ALA A 187 -0.51 5.10 -1.51
CA ALA A 187 0.78 5.76 -1.63
C ALA A 187 0.69 7.30 -1.56
N LEU A 188 -0.21 7.91 -2.33
CA LEU A 188 -0.36 9.37 -2.35
C LEU A 188 -0.92 9.95 -1.03
N LYS A 189 -1.64 9.16 -0.24
CA LYS A 189 -2.06 9.55 1.10
C LYS A 189 -0.86 9.58 2.06
N TYR A 190 -0.09 8.50 2.08
CA TYR A 190 1.04 8.36 3.01
C TYR A 190 2.26 9.20 2.64
N ILE A 191 2.46 9.53 1.36
CA ILE A 191 3.60 10.36 0.94
C ILE A 191 3.60 11.73 1.64
N LYS A 192 2.42 12.23 2.01
CA LYS A 192 2.25 13.50 2.73
C LYS A 192 2.68 13.44 4.21
N THR A 193 2.86 12.24 4.74
CA THR A 193 3.27 12.02 6.16
C THR A 193 4.78 11.87 6.31
N LEU A 194 5.53 11.82 5.20
CA LEU A 194 6.98 11.66 5.23
C LEU A 194 7.66 12.95 5.68
N SER A 195 8.64 12.83 6.58
CA SER A 195 9.34 13.97 7.18
C SER A 195 10.57 14.40 6.36
N ILE A 196 11.22 13.47 5.67
CA ILE A 196 12.39 13.75 4.84
C ILE A 196 11.96 13.77 3.39
N VAL A 197 11.69 14.97 2.88
CA VAL A 197 11.26 15.22 1.51
C VAL A 197 11.96 16.48 0.96
N PRO A 198 12.05 16.66 -0.36
CA PRO A 198 12.61 17.88 -0.93
C PRO A 198 11.75 19.10 -0.61
N THR A 199 12.37 20.29 -0.62
CA THR A 199 11.61 21.55 -0.54
C THR A 199 10.61 21.62 -1.68
N ASN A 200 9.39 22.11 -1.43
CA ASN A 200 8.29 22.16 -2.40
C ASN A 200 7.87 20.78 -2.94
N PHE A 201 7.91 19.75 -2.09
CA PHE A 201 7.64 18.37 -2.49
C PHE A 201 6.25 18.20 -3.14
N GLU A 202 5.24 18.90 -2.65
CA GLU A 202 3.89 18.84 -3.23
C GLU A 202 3.86 19.33 -4.70
N ASP A 203 4.64 20.36 -5.05
CA ASP A 203 4.80 20.81 -6.43
C ASP A 203 5.45 19.72 -7.31
N TYR A 204 6.48 19.05 -6.80
CA TYR A 204 7.09 17.91 -7.52
C TYR A 204 6.10 16.79 -7.81
N ILE A 205 5.30 16.40 -6.82
CA ILE A 205 4.27 15.36 -6.98
C ILE A 205 3.21 15.80 -7.99
N ASN A 206 2.75 17.04 -7.93
CA ASN A 206 1.78 17.57 -8.89
C ASN A 206 2.34 17.58 -10.31
N ARG A 207 3.56 18.07 -10.52
CA ARG A 207 4.21 18.06 -11.86
C ARG A 207 4.44 16.63 -12.36
N LEU A 208 4.83 15.69 -11.48
CA LEU A 208 5.08 14.30 -11.84
C LEU A 208 3.81 13.58 -12.32
N PHE A 209 2.67 13.83 -11.69
CA PHE A 209 1.43 13.10 -11.97
C PHE A 209 0.41 13.87 -12.80
N LEU A 210 0.38 15.19 -12.71
CA LEU A 210 -0.62 16.05 -13.37
C LEU A 210 -0.01 17.00 -14.42
N GLY A 211 1.32 17.16 -14.45
CA GLY A 211 2.02 18.01 -15.39
C GLY A 211 2.00 17.51 -16.83
N ASP A 212 2.33 18.39 -17.77
CA ASP A 212 2.58 17.98 -19.16
C ASP A 212 3.84 17.10 -19.27
N THR A 213 4.13 16.61 -20.47
CA THR A 213 5.27 15.69 -20.68
C THR A 213 6.60 16.30 -20.23
N LYS A 214 6.83 17.60 -20.49
CA LYS A 214 8.09 18.26 -20.15
C LYS A 214 8.21 18.49 -18.66
N ASP A 215 7.16 18.97 -18.02
CA ASP A 215 7.10 19.18 -16.58
C ASP A 215 7.30 17.86 -15.81
N ARG A 216 6.66 16.78 -16.28
CA ARG A 216 6.78 15.43 -15.71
C ARG A 216 8.20 14.91 -15.79
N ILE A 217 8.84 15.01 -16.97
CA ILE A 217 10.22 14.56 -17.17
C ILE A 217 11.17 15.37 -16.26
N LYS A 218 11.00 16.70 -16.21
CA LYS A 218 11.80 17.56 -15.37
C LYS A 218 11.65 17.24 -13.89
N ALA A 219 10.42 17.10 -13.40
CA ALA A 219 10.16 16.72 -12.01
C ALA A 219 10.75 15.36 -11.66
N ALA A 220 10.65 14.37 -12.57
CA ALA A 220 11.25 13.06 -12.37
C ALA A 220 12.78 13.12 -12.25
N ILE A 221 13.46 13.86 -13.12
CA ILE A 221 14.92 14.04 -13.06
C ILE A 221 15.32 14.64 -11.71
N GLU A 222 14.71 15.77 -11.34
CA GLU A 222 15.01 16.50 -10.10
C GLU A 222 14.77 15.64 -8.85
N LEU A 223 13.70 14.84 -8.83
CA LEU A 223 13.41 13.92 -7.72
C LEU A 223 14.36 12.72 -7.70
N ILE A 224 14.72 12.15 -8.86
CA ILE A 224 15.71 11.06 -8.93
C ILE A 224 17.06 11.54 -8.40
N GLU A 225 17.52 12.70 -8.85
CA GLU A 225 18.77 13.29 -8.36
C GLU A 225 18.70 13.52 -6.85
N TRP A 226 17.61 14.06 -6.34
CA TRP A 226 17.44 14.26 -4.91
C TRP A 226 17.54 12.93 -4.13
N VAL A 227 16.90 11.84 -4.62
CA VAL A 227 16.99 10.52 -3.97
C VAL A 227 18.41 9.95 -4.00
N LEU A 228 19.13 10.13 -5.11
CA LEU A 228 20.48 9.58 -5.28
C LEU A 228 21.56 10.30 -4.44
N TYR A 229 21.32 11.54 -4.05
CA TYR A 229 22.28 12.34 -3.28
C TYR A 229 21.92 12.46 -1.78
N LYS A 230 20.90 11.71 -1.31
CA LYS A 230 20.53 11.60 0.12
C LYS A 230 21.04 10.31 0.74
#